data_e92dff0d6884b9e28a52a6d57dd3bc41
#
_entry.id   e92dff0d6884b9e28a52a6d57dd3bc41
#
_cell.length_a   1.000
_cell.length_b   1.000
_cell.length_c   1.000
_cell.angle_alpha   90.00
_cell.angle_beta   90.00
_cell.angle_gamma   90.00
#
_symmetry.space_group_name_H-M   'P 1'
#
loop_
_entity.id
_entity.type
_entity.pdbx_description
1 polymer ?
#
loop_
_entity_poly.entity_id
_entity_poly.type
_entity_poly.pdbx_seq_one_letter_code
_entity_poly.pdbx_strand_id
1 'polypeptide(L)'
;MKGVRRLRGLSTQETATALNMPLRTYEHFEAGHGRLNLDYLHRFSVATGSDFYGLLHAIAIGSPEFAVRTADNKFMTTFTILLQAYDRQMGDRIRDLDARSLIAAFGEMFDALAEVGGRRADEAETFLEEGRTDLNSRRPKPGR
;
A
#
# COMPACT_ATOMS: atom_id res chain seq x y z
N MET A 1 -1.80 -10.51 4.69
CA MET A 1 -2.79 -11.00 3.72
C MET A 1 -4.23 -10.85 4.21
N LYS A 2 -4.61 -11.35 5.37
CA LYS A 2 -5.98 -11.29 5.92
C LYS A 2 -6.62 -9.88 5.89
N GLY A 3 -5.87 -8.83 6.21
CA GLY A 3 -6.35 -7.45 6.15
C GLY A 3 -6.73 -7.03 4.72
N VAL A 4 -5.86 -7.32 3.75
CA VAL A 4 -6.10 -6.99 2.32
C VAL A 4 -7.29 -7.79 1.77
N ARG A 5 -7.39 -9.08 2.06
CA ARG A 5 -8.54 -9.89 1.66
C ARG A 5 -9.87 -9.30 2.19
N ARG A 6 -9.88 -8.92 3.47
CA ARG A 6 -11.07 -8.29 4.10
C ARG A 6 -11.39 -6.93 3.47
N LEU A 7 -10.37 -6.13 3.15
CA LEU A 7 -10.55 -4.87 2.43
C LEU A 7 -11.26 -5.07 1.08
N ARG A 8 -11.04 -6.23 0.43
CA ARG A 8 -11.70 -6.60 -0.83
C ARG A 8 -13.06 -7.30 -0.63
N GLY A 9 -13.49 -7.50 0.60
CA GLY A 9 -14.74 -8.21 0.88
C GLY A 9 -14.73 -9.69 0.51
N LEU A 10 -13.55 -10.29 0.30
CA LEU A 10 -13.41 -11.67 -0.14
C LEU A 10 -13.43 -12.65 1.05
N SER A 11 -14.13 -13.77 0.89
CA SER A 11 -14.01 -14.92 1.79
C SER A 11 -12.70 -15.69 1.56
N THR A 12 -12.34 -16.55 2.50
CA THR A 12 -11.19 -17.46 2.34
C THR A 12 -11.38 -18.42 1.17
N GLN A 13 -12.60 -18.91 0.97
CA GLN A 13 -12.93 -19.81 -0.13
C GLN A 13 -12.81 -19.14 -1.50
N GLU A 14 -13.37 -17.94 -1.67
CA GLU A 14 -13.26 -17.18 -2.91
C GLU A 14 -11.80 -16.86 -3.24
N THR A 15 -11.02 -16.48 -2.23
CA THR A 15 -9.60 -16.18 -2.43
C THR A 15 -8.82 -17.44 -2.80
N ALA A 16 -9.02 -18.57 -2.12
CA ALA A 16 -8.38 -19.83 -2.45
C ALA A 16 -8.68 -20.25 -3.90
N THR A 17 -9.94 -20.11 -4.30
CA THR A 17 -10.38 -20.38 -5.68
C THR A 17 -9.67 -19.47 -6.69
N ALA A 18 -9.60 -18.15 -6.40
CA ALA A 18 -8.92 -17.18 -7.27
C ALA A 18 -7.40 -17.45 -7.38
N LEU A 19 -6.80 -18.00 -6.33
CA LEU A 19 -5.39 -18.41 -6.34
C LEU A 19 -5.17 -19.79 -6.97
N ASN A 20 -6.23 -20.47 -7.37
CA ASN A 20 -6.18 -21.86 -7.84
C ASN A 20 -5.45 -22.78 -6.85
N MET A 21 -5.87 -22.75 -5.58
CA MET A 21 -5.30 -23.61 -4.54
C MET A 21 -6.39 -24.19 -3.61
N PRO A 22 -6.14 -25.36 -2.99
CA PRO A 22 -7.03 -25.91 -1.98
C PRO A 22 -7.22 -24.94 -0.81
N LEU A 23 -8.43 -24.87 -0.27
CA LEU A 23 -8.78 -23.96 0.84
C LEU A 23 -7.80 -24.11 2.03
N ARG A 24 -7.52 -25.35 2.45
CA ARG A 24 -6.60 -25.62 3.56
C ARG A 24 -5.18 -25.08 3.30
N THR A 25 -4.71 -25.17 2.04
CA THR A 25 -3.40 -24.63 1.66
C THR A 25 -3.40 -23.10 1.75
N TYR A 26 -4.48 -22.46 1.30
CA TYR A 26 -4.65 -21.03 1.41
C TYR A 26 -4.71 -20.57 2.88
N GLU A 27 -5.49 -21.25 3.71
CA GLU A 27 -5.58 -20.93 5.15
C GLU A 27 -4.23 -21.00 5.85
N HIS A 28 -3.43 -22.03 5.57
CA HIS A 28 -2.06 -22.15 6.07
C HIS A 28 -1.17 -21.00 5.58
N PHE A 29 -1.27 -20.65 4.31
CA PHE A 29 -0.54 -19.53 3.71
C PHE A 29 -0.97 -18.19 4.34
N GLU A 30 -2.27 -17.93 4.46
CA GLU A 30 -2.79 -16.70 5.07
C GLU A 30 -2.39 -16.56 6.55
N ALA A 31 -2.35 -17.66 7.27
CA ALA A 31 -1.94 -17.72 8.68
C ALA A 31 -0.42 -17.55 8.88
N GLY A 32 0.36 -17.55 7.79
CA GLY A 32 1.82 -17.43 7.87
C GLY A 32 2.53 -18.72 8.29
N HIS A 33 1.85 -19.86 8.19
CA HIS A 33 2.45 -21.15 8.46
C HIS A 33 3.35 -21.61 7.31
N GLY A 34 4.58 -21.97 7.63
CA GLY A 34 5.56 -22.44 6.66
C GLY A 34 6.48 -21.35 6.10
N ARG A 35 7.21 -21.71 5.05
CA ARG A 35 8.14 -20.77 4.37
C ARG A 35 7.37 -19.80 3.49
N LEU A 36 7.88 -18.56 3.41
CA LEU A 36 7.35 -17.56 2.49
C LEU A 36 7.46 -18.08 1.05
N ASN A 37 6.31 -18.17 0.38
CA ASN A 37 6.22 -18.56 -1.02
C ASN A 37 5.85 -17.34 -1.85
N LEU A 38 6.81 -16.85 -2.65
CA LEU A 38 6.64 -15.66 -3.48
C LEU A 38 5.62 -15.86 -4.61
N ASP A 39 5.48 -17.09 -5.14
CA ASP A 39 4.46 -17.39 -6.16
C ASP A 39 3.05 -17.23 -5.55
N TYR A 40 2.82 -17.76 -4.35
CA TYR A 40 1.54 -17.59 -3.66
C TYR A 40 1.26 -16.12 -3.34
N LEU A 41 2.29 -15.38 -2.93
CA LEU A 41 2.17 -13.95 -2.65
C LEU A 41 1.83 -13.17 -3.93
N HIS A 42 2.46 -13.53 -5.05
CA HIS A 42 2.17 -12.93 -6.36
C HIS A 42 0.73 -13.24 -6.81
N ARG A 43 0.30 -14.51 -6.77
CA ARG A 43 -1.09 -14.89 -7.08
C ARG A 43 -2.09 -14.13 -6.20
N PHE A 44 -1.80 -14.00 -4.91
CA PHE A 44 -2.63 -13.23 -4.00
C PHE A 44 -2.71 -11.76 -4.41
N SER A 45 -1.59 -11.13 -4.77
CA SER A 45 -1.58 -9.74 -5.21
C SER A 45 -2.40 -9.52 -6.48
N VAL A 46 -2.34 -10.46 -7.43
CA VAL A 46 -3.14 -10.43 -8.66
C VAL A 46 -4.63 -10.59 -8.34
N ALA A 47 -4.99 -11.61 -7.55
CA ALA A 47 -6.39 -11.90 -7.20
C ALA A 47 -7.06 -10.76 -6.41
N THR A 48 -6.28 -10.04 -5.61
CA THR A 48 -6.79 -8.92 -4.79
C THR A 48 -6.55 -7.54 -5.42
N GLY A 49 -5.86 -7.44 -6.56
CA GLY A 49 -5.46 -6.17 -7.15
C GLY A 49 -4.51 -5.35 -6.27
N SER A 50 -3.85 -5.98 -5.29
CA SER A 50 -2.99 -5.28 -4.32
C SER A 50 -1.55 -5.13 -4.81
N ASP A 51 -0.77 -4.30 -4.08
CA ASP A 51 0.64 -4.10 -4.36
C ASP A 51 1.46 -5.31 -3.88
N PHE A 52 2.05 -6.09 -4.83
CA PHE A 52 2.90 -7.23 -4.51
C PHE A 52 4.09 -6.85 -3.62
N TYR A 53 4.79 -5.77 -3.97
CA TYR A 53 5.94 -5.31 -3.18
C TYR A 53 5.50 -4.73 -1.84
N GLY A 54 4.29 -4.15 -1.76
CA GLY A 54 3.67 -3.74 -0.51
C GLY A 54 3.42 -4.91 0.44
N LEU A 55 2.90 -6.02 -0.07
CA LEU A 55 2.73 -7.26 0.69
C LEU A 55 4.07 -7.82 1.17
N LEU A 56 5.07 -7.87 0.30
CA LEU A 56 6.41 -8.39 0.61
C LEU A 56 7.08 -7.57 1.71
N HIS A 57 7.06 -6.24 1.59
CA HIS A 57 7.65 -5.34 2.59
C HIS A 57 6.88 -5.34 3.91
N ALA A 58 5.55 -5.47 3.88
CA ALA A 58 4.75 -5.63 5.09
C ALA A 58 5.20 -6.84 5.92
N ILE A 59 5.57 -7.94 5.26
CA ILE A 59 6.13 -9.12 5.92
C ILE A 59 7.53 -8.81 6.46
N ALA A 60 8.38 -8.18 5.65
CA ALA A 60 9.76 -7.87 6.03
C ALA A 60 9.88 -6.94 7.24
N ILE A 61 8.98 -5.94 7.34
CA ILE A 61 8.96 -4.97 8.46
C ILE A 61 8.03 -5.39 9.61
N GLY A 62 7.33 -6.55 9.49
CA GLY A 62 6.42 -7.05 10.51
C GLY A 62 5.16 -6.18 10.70
N SER A 63 4.70 -5.46 9.67
CA SER A 63 3.52 -4.58 9.74
C SER A 63 2.42 -5.02 8.78
N PRO A 64 1.45 -5.83 9.22
CA PRO A 64 0.30 -6.23 8.40
C PRO A 64 -0.54 -5.03 7.89
N GLU A 65 -0.60 -3.96 8.66
CA GLU A 65 -1.31 -2.73 8.33
C GLU A 65 -0.67 -2.02 7.12
N PHE A 66 0.64 -2.12 6.97
CA PHE A 66 1.36 -1.57 5.81
C PHE A 66 0.84 -2.17 4.50
N ALA A 67 0.57 -3.47 4.47
CA ALA A 67 -0.02 -4.12 3.30
C ALA A 67 -1.39 -3.55 2.91
N VAL A 68 -2.21 -3.19 3.90
CA VAL A 68 -3.53 -2.58 3.68
C VAL A 68 -3.39 -1.14 3.18
N ARG A 69 -2.50 -0.35 3.79
CA ARG A 69 -2.26 1.05 3.44
C ARG A 69 -1.67 1.23 2.05
N THR A 70 -0.89 0.25 1.58
CA THR A 70 -0.22 0.31 0.27
C THR A 70 -0.94 -0.47 -0.82
N ALA A 71 -2.04 -1.16 -0.50
CA ALA A 71 -2.73 -2.06 -1.43
C ALA A 71 -3.13 -1.37 -2.75
N ASP A 72 -3.63 -0.14 -2.67
CA ASP A 72 -4.21 0.58 -3.82
C ASP A 72 -3.27 1.59 -4.47
N ASN A 73 -2.39 2.23 -3.68
CA ASN A 73 -1.55 3.33 -4.18
C ASN A 73 -0.26 2.88 -4.88
N LYS A 74 0.00 1.57 -4.90
CA LYS A 74 1.21 0.98 -5.52
C LYS A 74 2.52 1.58 -5.00
N PHE A 75 2.54 1.98 -3.74
CA PHE A 75 3.66 2.67 -3.11
C PHE A 75 4.98 1.90 -3.28
N MET A 76 4.99 0.62 -2.91
CA MET A 76 6.22 -0.18 -2.99
C MET A 76 6.55 -0.63 -4.41
N THR A 77 5.57 -0.83 -5.27
CA THR A 77 5.82 -1.05 -6.71
C THR A 77 6.52 0.17 -7.31
N THR A 78 6.03 1.37 -7.03
CA THR A 78 6.65 2.63 -7.50
C THR A 78 8.07 2.79 -6.96
N PHE A 79 8.25 2.57 -5.65
CA PHE A 79 9.58 2.61 -5.02
C PHE A 79 10.56 1.62 -5.68
N THR A 80 10.12 0.39 -5.94
CA THR A 80 10.96 -0.65 -6.55
C THR A 80 11.35 -0.29 -7.99
N ILE A 81 10.46 0.33 -8.76
CA ILE A 81 10.77 0.81 -10.12
C ILE A 81 11.82 1.91 -10.06
N LEU A 82 11.67 2.86 -9.15
CA LEU A 82 12.64 3.96 -8.95
C LEU A 82 13.99 3.42 -8.46
N LEU A 83 13.99 2.46 -7.54
CA LEU A 83 15.19 1.80 -7.07
C LEU A 83 15.92 1.07 -8.21
N GLN A 84 15.20 0.39 -9.09
CA GLN A 84 15.79 -0.25 -10.27
C GLN A 84 16.39 0.77 -11.25
N ALA A 85 15.75 1.93 -11.41
CA ALA A 85 16.30 3.03 -12.23
C ALA A 85 17.58 3.59 -11.60
N TYR A 86 17.57 3.77 -10.29
CA TYR A 86 18.72 4.24 -9.51
C TYR A 86 19.92 3.26 -9.60
N ASP A 87 19.66 1.97 -9.46
CA ASP A 87 20.67 0.92 -9.61
C ASP A 87 21.37 1.01 -10.98
N ARG A 88 20.58 1.12 -12.06
CA ARG A 88 21.13 1.30 -13.42
C ARG A 88 21.95 2.58 -13.59
N GLN A 89 21.56 3.66 -12.92
CA GLN A 89 22.25 4.94 -12.98
C GLN A 89 23.57 4.93 -12.19
N MET A 90 23.55 4.35 -11.01
CA MET A 90 24.68 4.39 -10.08
C MET A 90 25.68 3.26 -10.33
N GLY A 91 25.21 2.06 -10.66
CA GLY A 91 26.06 0.90 -10.80
C GLY A 91 26.94 0.66 -9.59
N ASP A 92 28.21 0.43 -9.82
CA ASP A 92 29.18 0.14 -8.74
C ASP A 92 29.36 1.27 -7.72
N ARG A 93 29.00 2.52 -8.07
CA ARG A 93 29.10 3.68 -7.15
C ARG A 93 28.15 3.57 -5.94
N ILE A 94 27.18 2.64 -5.96
CA ILE A 94 26.36 2.36 -4.78
C ILE A 94 27.23 1.93 -3.59
N ARG A 95 28.38 1.29 -3.83
CA ARG A 95 29.31 0.82 -2.79
C ARG A 95 29.96 1.97 -2.01
N ASP A 96 30.00 3.16 -2.60
CA ASP A 96 30.63 4.33 -2.01
C ASP A 96 29.69 5.10 -1.06
N LEU A 97 28.43 4.68 -0.98
CA LEU A 97 27.43 5.30 -0.12
C LEU A 97 27.58 4.82 1.32
N ASP A 98 27.78 5.76 2.22
CA ASP A 98 27.83 5.48 3.65
C ASP A 98 26.44 5.48 4.29
N ALA A 99 26.31 4.79 5.43
CA ALA A 99 25.02 4.65 6.12
C ALA A 99 24.43 5.99 6.57
N ARG A 100 25.25 6.98 6.94
CA ARG A 100 24.78 8.29 7.39
C ARG A 100 24.12 9.06 6.25
N SER A 101 24.76 9.07 5.08
CA SER A 101 24.21 9.68 3.87
C SER A 101 22.90 9.01 3.43
N LEU A 102 22.83 7.68 3.50
CA LEU A 102 21.61 6.93 3.18
C LEU A 102 20.46 7.27 4.14
N ILE A 103 20.73 7.30 5.46
CA ILE A 103 19.72 7.65 6.46
C ILE A 103 19.19 9.07 6.22
N ALA A 104 20.08 10.03 5.96
CA ALA A 104 19.69 11.42 5.69
C ALA A 104 18.81 11.51 4.43
N ALA A 105 19.27 10.96 3.31
CA ALA A 105 18.56 11.02 2.04
C ALA A 105 17.18 10.32 2.08
N PHE A 106 17.09 9.14 2.70
CA PHE A 106 15.82 8.45 2.84
C PHE A 106 14.89 9.14 3.83
N GLY A 107 15.42 9.74 4.91
CA GLY A 107 14.67 10.56 5.84
C GLY A 107 14.00 11.74 5.12
N GLU A 108 14.77 12.55 4.41
CA GLU A 108 14.27 13.68 3.61
C GLU A 108 13.22 13.25 2.58
N MET A 109 13.43 12.11 1.93
CA MET A 109 12.45 11.57 0.98
C MET A 109 11.12 11.24 1.66
N PHE A 110 11.15 10.56 2.82
CA PHE A 110 9.93 10.21 3.54
C PHE A 110 9.22 11.43 4.14
N ASP A 111 9.97 12.42 4.63
CA ASP A 111 9.41 13.68 5.11
C ASP A 111 8.70 14.42 3.98
N ALA A 112 9.31 14.53 2.81
CA ALA A 112 8.68 15.12 1.64
C ALA A 112 7.40 14.38 1.20
N LEU A 113 7.39 13.04 1.27
CA LEU A 113 6.19 12.25 0.98
C LEU A 113 5.08 12.47 2.01
N ALA A 114 5.43 12.62 3.29
CA ALA A 114 4.47 12.92 4.35
C ALA A 114 3.81 14.29 4.15
N GLU A 115 4.57 15.32 3.77
CA GLU A 115 4.05 16.65 3.44
C GLU A 115 3.08 16.63 2.25
N VAL A 116 3.39 15.88 1.19
CA VAL A 116 2.50 15.74 0.03
C VAL A 116 1.18 15.09 0.42
N GLY A 117 1.25 14.05 1.28
CA GLY A 117 0.06 13.37 1.82
C GLY A 117 -0.81 14.30 2.67
N GLY A 118 -0.20 15.07 3.56
CA GLY A 118 -0.88 16.05 4.43
C GLY A 118 -1.58 17.15 3.62
N ARG A 119 -0.87 17.83 2.72
CA ARG A 119 -1.44 18.91 1.91
C ARG A 119 -2.67 18.48 1.12
N ARG A 120 -2.67 17.31 0.49
CA ARG A 120 -3.83 16.81 -0.26
C ARG A 120 -5.03 16.50 0.62
N ALA A 121 -4.80 16.05 1.85
CA ALA A 121 -5.87 15.82 2.81
C ALA A 121 -6.50 17.15 3.25
N ASP A 122 -5.69 18.16 3.59
CA ASP A 122 -6.14 19.49 3.98
C ASP A 122 -6.90 20.21 2.86
N GLU A 123 -6.42 20.14 1.62
CA GLU A 123 -7.08 20.71 0.44
C GLU A 123 -8.45 20.05 0.21
N ALA A 124 -8.54 18.73 0.34
CA ALA A 124 -9.79 17.99 0.19
C ALA A 124 -10.79 18.31 1.31
N GLU A 125 -10.33 18.45 2.55
CA GLU A 125 -11.17 18.82 3.69
C GLU A 125 -11.72 20.25 3.54
N THR A 126 -10.86 21.20 3.18
CA THR A 126 -11.25 22.59 2.90
C THR A 126 -12.30 22.66 1.79
N PHE A 127 -12.09 21.96 0.67
CA PHE A 127 -13.05 21.89 -0.42
C PHE A 127 -14.41 21.34 0.01
N LEU A 128 -14.41 20.27 0.83
CA LEU A 128 -15.63 19.68 1.34
C LEU A 128 -16.37 20.59 2.32
N GLU A 129 -15.66 21.30 3.18
CA GLU A 129 -16.26 22.27 4.12
C GLU A 129 -16.90 23.46 3.39
N GLU A 130 -16.19 24.05 2.41
CA GLU A 130 -16.70 25.12 1.58
C GLU A 130 -17.94 24.66 0.77
N GLY A 131 -17.86 23.48 0.16
CA GLY A 131 -18.98 22.89 -0.58
C GLY A 131 -20.19 22.60 0.29
N ARG A 132 -20.02 22.10 1.53
CA ARG A 132 -21.10 21.89 2.49
C ARG A 132 -21.75 23.21 2.91
N THR A 133 -20.96 24.23 3.10
CA THR A 133 -21.44 25.58 3.49
C THR A 133 -22.30 26.16 2.38
N ASP A 134 -21.86 26.07 1.12
CA ASP A 134 -22.64 26.54 -0.06
C ASP A 134 -23.96 25.74 -0.22
N LEU A 135 -23.91 24.42 -0.12
CA LEU A 135 -25.10 23.56 -0.20
C LEU A 135 -26.10 23.88 0.90
N ASN A 136 -25.64 24.15 2.14
CA ASN A 136 -26.52 24.50 3.25
C ASN A 136 -27.14 25.90 3.08
N SER A 137 -26.40 26.85 2.48
CA SER A 137 -26.90 28.21 2.20
C SER A 137 -28.03 28.23 1.17
N ARG A 138 -27.98 27.27 0.21
CA ARG A 138 -28.95 27.13 -0.87
C ARG A 138 -30.16 26.24 -0.51
N ARG A 139 -30.14 25.61 0.66
CA ARG A 139 -31.25 24.74 1.10
C ARG A 139 -32.53 25.57 1.28
N PRO A 140 -33.67 25.17 0.69
CA PRO A 140 -34.97 25.81 0.93
C PRO A 140 -35.24 25.79 2.43
N LYS A 141 -35.61 26.94 3.01
CA LYS A 141 -36.06 26.98 4.41
C LYS A 141 -37.35 26.20 4.49
N PRO A 142 -37.54 25.31 5.51
CA PRO A 142 -38.85 24.66 5.71
C PRO A 142 -39.94 25.73 5.77
N GLY A 143 -40.94 25.58 4.92
CA GLY A 143 -42.07 26.48 4.95
C GLY A 143 -42.72 26.49 6.35
N ARG A 144 -43.10 27.66 6.83
CA ARG A 144 -43.93 27.80 8.03
C ARG A 144 -45.35 27.32 7.78
#